data_0222cc14cccecebc2a85a8ef5895c649
#
_entry.id   0222cc14cccecebc2a85a8ef5895c649
#
_cell.length_a   1.000
_cell.length_b   1.000
_cell.length_c   1.000
_cell.angle_alpha   90.00
_cell.angle_beta   90.00
_cell.angle_gamma   90.00
#
_symmetry.space_group_name_H-M   'P 1'
#
loop_
_entity.id
_entity.type
_entity.pdbx_description
1 polymer ?
#
loop_
_entity_poly.entity_id
_entity_poly.type
_entity_poly.pdbx_seq_one_letter_code
_entity_poly.pdbx_strand_id
1 'polypeptide(L)'
;ERNLQAKEINNTTPILEDSTISIVIKELQKAKRPVLVAGHGIRIAKAKKQFLKLVELLKIPVLSTFNGFDLISSQSDNFMGRIGTLGSRGGNFTLQNADLVIFLGTRNNIRQVSYNWSSFGRNAKKIIVDVDYAELHKKTIKGDLLIQSDVKDFINKLTEKIPSGFSVNKSWQEWCLLRKKKYPIVLAEHKVPNEHSVNPYSFVEQLTTIMDENAIVVAANGSACVVLFQAGIVKSGQRFIYNSGCASMGYALPASIGASVAVNQDVICITGDGSIQMNIQELQSIKHHKLPVKIFILNNHGYSSMKLTQTTFFNKNFIGCGEASGISFPDNSKLADLYNLKYFKIDSTAKMTEVIKKVLSYSGGVLCEVMLTKDYVIAPKLTSERRPDGSLAAKPLEDLFPFLDRDELLSNMIVKNKGGKNV
;
A
#
# COMPACT_ATOMS: atom_id res chain seq x y z
N GLU A 1 19.70 -7.22 35.84
CA GLU A 1 19.77 -8.04 34.60
C GLU A 1 18.66 -9.07 34.66
N ARG A 2 17.55 -8.83 33.91
CA ARG A 2 16.53 -9.85 33.70
C ARG A 2 17.04 -10.80 32.63
N ASN A 3 17.34 -12.04 33.00
CA ASN A 3 17.56 -13.12 32.06
C ASN A 3 16.30 -13.29 31.20
N LEU A 4 16.29 -12.67 30.04
CA LEU A 4 15.34 -12.98 28.95
C LEU A 4 15.78 -14.33 28.37
N GLN A 5 15.38 -15.43 29.01
CA GLN A 5 15.39 -16.71 28.32
C GLN A 5 14.42 -16.60 27.13
N ALA A 6 14.97 -16.67 25.92
CA ALA A 6 14.16 -16.86 24.73
C ALA A 6 13.38 -18.16 24.93
N LYS A 7 12.07 -18.06 25.19
CA LYS A 7 11.20 -19.22 25.06
C LYS A 7 11.29 -19.64 23.60
N GLU A 8 11.80 -20.84 23.36
CA GLU A 8 11.63 -21.50 22.09
C GLU A 8 10.12 -21.59 21.84
N ILE A 9 9.61 -20.72 20.98
CA ILE A 9 8.25 -20.82 20.52
C ILE A 9 8.28 -21.96 19.50
N ASN A 10 7.90 -23.14 19.96
CA ASN A 10 7.61 -24.27 19.07
C ASN A 10 6.40 -23.90 18.22
N ASN A 11 6.62 -23.14 17.15
CA ASN A 11 5.65 -22.81 16.13
C ASN A 11 5.46 -24.03 15.19
N THR A 12 4.99 -25.14 15.71
CA THR A 12 4.43 -26.17 14.86
C THR A 12 3.07 -25.71 14.36
N THR A 13 3.04 -25.26 13.12
CA THR A 13 1.75 -24.94 12.46
C THR A 13 0.91 -26.22 12.41
N PRO A 14 -0.33 -26.21 12.88
CA PRO A 14 -1.21 -27.38 12.80
C PRO A 14 -1.34 -27.90 11.37
N ILE A 15 -1.48 -29.21 11.25
CA ILE A 15 -1.77 -29.84 9.95
C ILE A 15 -3.14 -29.32 9.49
N LEU A 16 -3.17 -28.73 8.31
CA LEU A 16 -4.41 -28.25 7.70
C LEU A 16 -5.24 -29.46 7.25
N GLU A 17 -6.40 -29.62 7.83
CA GLU A 17 -7.30 -30.74 7.50
C GLU A 17 -8.11 -30.46 6.23
N ASP A 18 -8.42 -31.53 5.52
CA ASP A 18 -9.26 -31.51 4.30
C ASP A 18 -10.70 -31.10 4.57
N SER A 19 -11.21 -31.41 5.76
CA SER A 19 -12.51 -30.96 6.26
C SER A 19 -12.62 -29.43 6.30
N THR A 20 -11.55 -28.75 6.74
CA THR A 20 -11.49 -27.28 6.76
C THR A 20 -11.55 -26.68 5.35
N ILE A 21 -10.81 -27.26 4.39
CA ILE A 21 -10.87 -26.82 2.98
C ILE A 21 -12.27 -27.04 2.40
N SER A 22 -12.91 -28.17 2.72
CA SER A 22 -14.28 -28.44 2.27
C SER A 22 -15.28 -27.40 2.78
N ILE A 23 -15.11 -26.90 4.01
CA ILE A 23 -15.92 -25.79 4.55
C ILE A 23 -15.68 -24.51 3.73
N VAL A 24 -14.41 -24.16 3.45
CA VAL A 24 -14.07 -22.97 2.65
C VAL A 24 -14.68 -23.04 1.25
N ILE A 25 -14.62 -24.19 0.59
CA ILE A 25 -15.23 -24.38 -0.75
C ILE A 25 -16.75 -24.21 -0.68
N LYS A 26 -17.41 -24.79 0.32
CA LYS A 26 -18.86 -24.60 0.52
C LYS A 26 -19.25 -23.13 0.72
N GLU A 27 -18.43 -22.37 1.47
CA GLU A 27 -18.69 -20.95 1.67
C GLU A 27 -18.45 -20.15 0.38
N LEU A 28 -17.41 -20.48 -0.41
CA LEU A 28 -17.16 -19.89 -1.72
C LEU A 28 -18.33 -20.16 -2.70
N GLN A 29 -18.88 -21.36 -2.70
CA GLN A 29 -20.03 -21.73 -3.56
C GLN A 29 -21.32 -20.99 -3.20
N LYS A 30 -21.51 -20.67 -1.91
CA LYS A 30 -22.69 -19.93 -1.42
C LYS A 30 -22.57 -18.42 -1.65
N ALA A 31 -21.37 -17.91 -1.68
CA ALA A 31 -21.11 -16.48 -1.74
C ALA A 31 -21.54 -15.88 -3.09
N LYS A 32 -22.27 -14.76 -3.02
CA LYS A 32 -22.65 -13.97 -4.19
C LYS A 32 -21.63 -12.88 -4.53
N ARG A 33 -20.90 -12.44 -3.52
CA ARG A 33 -19.92 -11.33 -3.60
C ARG A 33 -18.63 -11.66 -2.84
N PRO A 34 -17.95 -12.79 -3.20
CA PRO A 34 -16.72 -13.18 -2.55
C PRO A 34 -15.57 -12.26 -2.94
N VAL A 35 -14.58 -12.10 -2.02
CA VAL A 35 -13.38 -11.30 -2.21
C VAL A 35 -12.19 -12.00 -1.58
N LEU A 36 -11.03 -11.97 -2.25
CA LEU A 36 -9.72 -12.31 -1.66
C LEU A 36 -8.99 -11.04 -1.21
N VAL A 37 -8.43 -11.07 -0.02
CA VAL A 37 -7.52 -10.02 0.46
C VAL A 37 -6.11 -10.57 0.56
N ALA A 38 -5.21 -10.06 -0.28
CA ALA A 38 -3.83 -10.50 -0.39
C ALA A 38 -2.93 -9.75 0.60
N GLY A 39 -2.41 -10.48 1.58
CA GLY A 39 -1.48 -9.97 2.58
C GLY A 39 -0.02 -10.33 2.31
N HIS A 40 0.90 -9.69 3.02
CA HIS A 40 2.34 -9.89 2.87
C HIS A 40 2.80 -11.31 3.25
N GLY A 41 2.04 -12.02 4.07
CA GLY A 41 2.28 -13.43 4.41
C GLY A 41 2.42 -14.33 3.20
N ILE A 42 1.69 -14.06 2.11
CA ILE A 42 1.84 -14.78 0.82
C ILE A 42 3.27 -14.69 0.29
N ARG A 43 3.90 -13.52 0.44
CA ARG A 43 5.29 -13.35 0.01
C ARG A 43 6.28 -14.00 0.96
N ILE A 44 6.07 -13.87 2.26
CA ILE A 44 6.91 -14.51 3.30
C ILE A 44 6.91 -16.03 3.10
N ALA A 45 5.76 -16.63 2.81
CA ALA A 45 5.60 -18.05 2.50
C ALA A 45 6.12 -18.44 1.09
N LYS A 46 6.67 -17.48 0.31
CA LYS A 46 7.11 -17.70 -1.07
C LYS A 46 6.00 -18.29 -1.98
N ALA A 47 4.75 -17.89 -1.73
CA ALA A 47 3.55 -18.45 -2.36
C ALA A 47 2.94 -17.57 -3.47
N LYS A 48 3.67 -16.54 -3.99
CA LYS A 48 3.12 -15.63 -5.01
C LYS A 48 2.64 -16.37 -6.27
N LYS A 49 3.41 -17.35 -6.75
CA LYS A 49 3.04 -18.13 -7.96
C LYS A 49 1.75 -18.93 -7.73
N GLN A 50 1.65 -19.61 -6.59
CA GLN A 50 0.47 -20.37 -6.21
C GLN A 50 -0.75 -19.49 -6.01
N PHE A 51 -0.56 -18.32 -5.39
CA PHE A 51 -1.61 -17.31 -5.22
C PHE A 51 -2.16 -16.82 -6.56
N LEU A 52 -1.31 -16.49 -7.53
CA LEU A 52 -1.75 -16.07 -8.86
C LEU A 52 -2.50 -17.18 -9.59
N LYS A 53 -2.06 -18.44 -9.47
CA LYS A 53 -2.80 -19.59 -9.99
C LYS A 53 -4.18 -19.75 -9.35
N LEU A 54 -4.28 -19.56 -8.04
CA LEU A 54 -5.57 -19.58 -7.33
C LEU A 54 -6.50 -18.44 -7.82
N VAL A 55 -5.95 -17.23 -8.03
CA VAL A 55 -6.72 -16.08 -8.57
C VAL A 55 -7.28 -16.37 -9.96
N GLU A 56 -6.48 -16.96 -10.85
CA GLU A 56 -6.90 -17.36 -12.19
C GLU A 56 -7.98 -18.42 -12.16
N LEU A 57 -7.90 -19.36 -11.21
CA LEU A 57 -8.88 -20.42 -11.05
C LEU A 57 -10.21 -19.90 -10.50
N LEU A 58 -10.18 -19.08 -9.46
CA LEU A 58 -11.36 -18.58 -8.78
C LEU A 58 -12.06 -17.44 -9.55
N LYS A 59 -11.30 -16.61 -10.26
CA LYS A 59 -11.80 -15.42 -10.98
C LYS A 59 -12.68 -14.50 -10.12
N ILE A 60 -12.35 -14.36 -8.84
CA ILE A 60 -13.04 -13.45 -7.93
C ILE A 60 -12.24 -12.17 -7.69
N PRO A 61 -12.88 -11.07 -7.26
CA PRO A 61 -12.22 -9.83 -6.89
C PRO A 61 -11.09 -10.04 -5.88
N VAL A 62 -9.93 -9.43 -6.18
CA VAL A 62 -8.75 -9.41 -5.32
C VAL A 62 -8.46 -8.00 -4.86
N LEU A 63 -8.24 -7.86 -3.57
CA LEU A 63 -7.81 -6.63 -2.92
C LEU A 63 -6.42 -6.81 -2.33
N SER A 64 -5.57 -5.81 -2.42
CA SER A 64 -4.24 -5.86 -1.82
C SER A 64 -4.16 -4.99 -0.57
N THR A 65 -3.37 -5.46 0.38
CA THR A 65 -3.00 -4.71 1.58
C THR A 65 -1.76 -3.88 1.34
N PHE A 66 -1.38 -3.01 2.28
CA PHE A 66 -0.26 -2.09 2.12
C PHE A 66 1.05 -2.82 1.72
N ASN A 67 1.45 -3.84 2.47
CA ASN A 67 2.66 -4.60 2.18
C ASN A 67 2.43 -5.79 1.21
N GLY A 68 1.18 -6.09 0.87
CA GLY A 68 0.80 -7.03 -0.19
C GLY A 68 0.62 -6.38 -1.56
N PHE A 69 1.02 -5.14 -1.70
CA PHE A 69 0.80 -4.27 -2.83
C PHE A 69 1.26 -4.84 -4.18
N ASP A 70 2.40 -5.56 -4.20
CA ASP A 70 3.04 -6.11 -5.40
C ASP A 70 2.73 -7.59 -5.67
N LEU A 71 1.73 -8.15 -5.01
CA LEU A 71 1.34 -9.55 -5.17
C LEU A 71 0.58 -9.82 -6.47
N ILE A 72 -0.15 -8.83 -6.95
CA ILE A 72 -0.95 -8.90 -8.18
C ILE A 72 -0.71 -7.65 -9.02
N SER A 73 -0.69 -7.82 -10.35
CA SER A 73 -0.58 -6.71 -11.30
C SER A 73 -1.78 -5.78 -11.21
N SER A 74 -1.53 -4.46 -11.32
CA SER A 74 -2.59 -3.45 -11.42
C SER A 74 -3.48 -3.61 -12.65
N GLN A 75 -2.96 -4.29 -13.68
CA GLN A 75 -3.67 -4.55 -14.94
C GLN A 75 -4.50 -5.83 -14.91
N SER A 76 -4.40 -6.65 -13.85
CA SER A 76 -5.22 -7.85 -13.72
C SER A 76 -6.70 -7.51 -13.63
N ASP A 77 -7.54 -8.22 -14.40
CA ASP A 77 -8.99 -8.10 -14.36
C ASP A 77 -9.60 -8.50 -13.02
N ASN A 78 -8.85 -9.24 -12.20
CA ASN A 78 -9.28 -9.60 -10.86
C ASN A 78 -8.86 -8.58 -9.79
N PHE A 79 -7.95 -7.65 -10.09
CA PHE A 79 -7.49 -6.66 -9.14
C PHE A 79 -8.46 -5.48 -9.04
N MET A 80 -9.12 -5.33 -7.89
CA MET A 80 -10.14 -4.29 -7.67
C MET A 80 -9.61 -3.07 -6.90
N GLY A 81 -8.39 -3.12 -6.42
CA GLY A 81 -7.76 -2.00 -5.74
C GLY A 81 -7.13 -2.36 -4.40
N ARG A 82 -6.76 -1.33 -3.67
CA ARG A 82 -6.08 -1.38 -2.38
C ARG A 82 -7.06 -1.00 -1.29
N ILE A 83 -6.98 -1.68 -0.15
CA ILE A 83 -7.89 -1.44 0.97
C ILE A 83 -7.23 -0.72 2.13
N GLY A 84 -8.05 -0.11 2.95
CA GLY A 84 -7.64 0.48 4.22
C GLY A 84 -7.84 1.98 4.28
N THR A 85 -7.23 2.59 5.32
CA THR A 85 -7.35 4.03 5.62
C THR A 85 -6.80 4.94 4.52
N LEU A 86 -5.92 4.40 3.67
CA LEU A 86 -5.32 5.04 2.51
C LEU A 86 -5.62 4.25 1.22
N GLY A 87 -6.59 3.36 1.27
CA GLY A 87 -7.01 2.53 0.15
C GLY A 87 -7.74 3.33 -0.94
N SER A 88 -7.94 2.70 -2.09
CA SER A 88 -8.75 3.27 -3.15
C SER A 88 -10.24 3.17 -2.82
N ARG A 89 -11.05 4.11 -3.34
CA ARG A 89 -12.52 4.04 -3.17
C ARG A 89 -13.08 2.73 -3.72
N GLY A 90 -12.70 2.34 -4.94
CA GLY A 90 -13.14 1.09 -5.54
C GLY A 90 -12.77 -0.14 -4.71
N GLY A 91 -11.55 -0.17 -4.14
CA GLY A 91 -11.12 -1.24 -3.25
C GLY A 91 -11.93 -1.30 -1.96
N ASN A 92 -12.14 -0.16 -1.31
CA ASN A 92 -12.93 -0.11 -0.07
C ASN A 92 -14.43 -0.39 -0.33
N PHE A 93 -15.00 0.09 -1.42
CA PHE A 93 -16.37 -0.29 -1.83
C PHE A 93 -16.49 -1.79 -2.07
N THR A 94 -15.52 -2.40 -2.74
CA THR A 94 -15.51 -3.85 -2.97
C THR A 94 -15.48 -4.61 -1.64
N LEU A 95 -14.62 -4.24 -0.70
CA LEU A 95 -14.54 -4.86 0.62
C LEU A 95 -15.85 -4.73 1.40
N GLN A 96 -16.40 -3.52 1.45
CA GLN A 96 -17.55 -3.19 2.30
C GLN A 96 -18.88 -3.76 1.77
N ASN A 97 -18.96 -4.11 0.50
CA ASN A 97 -20.11 -4.75 -0.12
C ASN A 97 -19.98 -6.27 -0.27
N ALA A 98 -18.83 -6.86 0.11
CA ALA A 98 -18.64 -8.31 0.07
C ALA A 98 -19.59 -9.04 1.04
N ASP A 99 -19.95 -10.27 0.72
CA ASP A 99 -20.65 -11.20 1.62
C ASP A 99 -19.72 -12.32 2.14
N LEU A 100 -18.60 -12.52 1.49
CA LEU A 100 -17.50 -13.38 1.94
C LEU A 100 -16.16 -12.70 1.69
N VAL A 101 -15.30 -12.65 2.69
CA VAL A 101 -13.91 -12.16 2.54
C VAL A 101 -12.96 -13.22 3.08
N ILE A 102 -12.01 -13.63 2.23
CA ILE A 102 -10.92 -14.55 2.61
C ILE A 102 -9.63 -13.74 2.73
N PHE A 103 -9.12 -13.61 3.94
CA PHE A 103 -7.87 -12.93 4.25
C PHE A 103 -6.71 -13.92 4.20
N LEU A 104 -5.75 -13.71 3.32
CA LEU A 104 -4.61 -14.58 3.10
C LEU A 104 -3.31 -13.94 3.61
N GLY A 105 -2.81 -14.39 4.76
CA GLY A 105 -1.56 -13.92 5.35
C GLY A 105 -1.53 -12.39 5.58
N THR A 106 -2.60 -11.85 6.15
CA THR A 106 -2.69 -10.43 6.47
C THR A 106 -3.06 -10.21 7.93
N ARG A 107 -2.23 -9.48 8.64
CA ARG A 107 -2.39 -9.16 10.06
C ARG A 107 -3.60 -8.28 10.38
N ASN A 108 -4.33 -7.77 9.39
CA ASN A 108 -5.46 -6.86 9.58
C ASN A 108 -5.12 -5.74 10.59
N ASN A 109 -4.01 -5.03 10.34
CA ASN A 109 -3.52 -3.97 11.22
C ASN A 109 -4.37 -2.69 11.07
N ILE A 110 -4.14 -1.71 11.95
CA ILE A 110 -4.93 -0.48 12.04
C ILE A 110 -4.97 0.35 10.75
N ARG A 111 -3.91 0.34 9.94
CA ARG A 111 -3.90 1.03 8.64
C ARG A 111 -4.86 0.38 7.64
N GLN A 112 -5.14 -0.90 7.82
CA GLN A 112 -6.06 -1.64 6.97
C GLN A 112 -7.49 -1.58 7.50
N VAL A 113 -7.70 -1.76 8.80
CA VAL A 113 -9.03 -1.92 9.39
C VAL A 113 -9.57 -0.66 10.05
N SER A 114 -8.72 0.36 10.27
CA SER A 114 -9.07 1.58 11.02
C SER A 114 -9.41 1.28 12.49
N TYR A 115 -9.98 2.27 13.16
CA TYR A 115 -10.46 2.17 14.55
C TYR A 115 -11.94 1.75 14.65
N ASN A 116 -12.72 1.87 13.57
CA ASN A 116 -14.11 1.45 13.53
C ASN A 116 -14.21 -0.03 13.10
N TRP A 117 -13.79 -0.92 13.99
CA TRP A 117 -13.66 -2.35 13.67
C TRP A 117 -14.99 -3.03 13.35
N SER A 118 -16.07 -2.59 13.97
CA SER A 118 -17.40 -3.13 13.73
C SER A 118 -17.93 -2.82 12.33
N SER A 119 -17.45 -1.76 11.70
CA SER A 119 -17.82 -1.40 10.33
C SER A 119 -17.01 -2.13 9.26
N PHE A 120 -15.90 -2.78 9.62
CA PHE A 120 -14.98 -3.42 8.67
C PHE A 120 -15.58 -4.71 8.08
N GLY A 121 -15.93 -4.65 6.79
CA GLY A 121 -16.57 -5.79 6.11
C GLY A 121 -17.78 -6.31 6.89
N ARG A 122 -18.61 -5.40 7.40
CA ARG A 122 -19.65 -5.66 8.43
C ARG A 122 -20.69 -6.69 8.04
N ASN A 123 -20.87 -6.93 6.75
CA ASN A 123 -21.87 -7.88 6.24
C ASN A 123 -21.23 -9.13 5.64
N ALA A 124 -19.90 -9.20 5.65
CA ALA A 124 -19.17 -10.32 5.09
C ALA A 124 -18.88 -11.38 6.17
N LYS A 125 -19.05 -12.63 5.82
CA LYS A 125 -18.39 -13.73 6.52
C LYS A 125 -16.88 -13.61 6.30
N LYS A 126 -16.08 -13.71 7.36
CA LYS A 126 -14.64 -13.51 7.35
C LYS A 126 -13.92 -14.83 7.60
N ILE A 127 -13.17 -15.30 6.62
CA ILE A 127 -12.24 -16.42 6.75
C ILE A 127 -10.84 -15.81 6.86
N ILE A 128 -10.12 -16.09 7.93
CA ILE A 128 -8.78 -15.55 8.17
C ILE A 128 -7.79 -16.69 8.23
N VAL A 129 -6.81 -16.64 7.32
CA VAL A 129 -5.71 -17.61 7.24
C VAL A 129 -4.43 -16.93 7.64
N ASP A 130 -3.84 -17.35 8.73
CA ASP A 130 -2.56 -16.86 9.22
C ASP A 130 -1.79 -17.97 9.95
N VAL A 131 -0.47 -17.88 9.98
CA VAL A 131 0.38 -18.81 10.72
C VAL A 131 0.39 -18.51 12.21
N ASP A 132 0.18 -17.25 12.58
CA ASP A 132 0.26 -16.77 13.95
C ASP A 132 -1.09 -16.87 14.67
N TYR A 133 -1.13 -17.74 15.69
CA TYR A 133 -2.30 -17.92 16.55
C TYR A 133 -2.75 -16.60 17.21
N ALA A 134 -1.81 -15.76 17.66
CA ALA A 134 -2.14 -14.51 18.34
C ALA A 134 -2.80 -13.50 17.37
N GLU A 135 -2.37 -13.45 16.11
CA GLU A 135 -3.01 -12.62 15.08
C GLU A 135 -4.43 -13.09 14.76
N LEU A 136 -4.68 -14.41 14.76
CA LEU A 136 -6.02 -14.95 14.54
C LEU A 136 -7.00 -14.63 15.67
N HIS A 137 -6.51 -14.59 16.92
CA HIS A 137 -7.37 -14.45 18.13
C HIS A 137 -7.34 -13.04 18.74
N LYS A 138 -6.76 -12.06 18.06
CA LYS A 138 -6.74 -10.68 18.56
C LYS A 138 -8.15 -10.06 18.63
N LYS A 139 -8.32 -9.07 19.54
CA LYS A 139 -9.62 -8.48 19.86
C LYS A 139 -10.19 -7.52 18.81
N THR A 140 -9.42 -7.16 17.77
CA THR A 140 -9.81 -6.12 16.81
C THR A 140 -10.82 -6.62 15.76
N ILE A 141 -10.43 -7.57 14.92
CA ILE A 141 -11.31 -8.14 13.89
C ILE A 141 -11.59 -9.60 14.23
N LYS A 142 -12.87 -9.91 14.33
CA LYS A 142 -13.33 -11.28 14.54
C LYS A 142 -13.52 -11.97 13.20
N GLY A 143 -12.89 -13.15 13.04
CA GLY A 143 -13.17 -14.05 11.92
C GLY A 143 -14.29 -15.01 12.27
N ASP A 144 -15.09 -15.37 11.28
CA ASP A 144 -16.13 -16.42 11.39
C ASP A 144 -15.51 -17.82 11.25
N LEU A 145 -14.39 -17.90 10.54
CA LEU A 145 -13.54 -19.09 10.43
C LEU A 145 -12.08 -18.67 10.53
N LEU A 146 -11.39 -19.15 11.57
CA LEU A 146 -9.98 -18.90 11.80
C LEU A 146 -9.20 -20.16 11.43
N ILE A 147 -8.23 -20.02 10.51
CA ILE A 147 -7.42 -21.12 10.00
C ILE A 147 -5.97 -20.85 10.30
N GLN A 148 -5.44 -21.55 11.29
CA GLN A 148 -4.01 -21.50 11.58
C GLN A 148 -3.28 -22.42 10.60
N SER A 149 -2.61 -21.82 9.60
CA SER A 149 -1.89 -22.56 8.57
C SER A 149 -0.85 -21.68 7.89
N ASP A 150 0.21 -22.30 7.36
CA ASP A 150 1.00 -21.63 6.34
C ASP A 150 0.10 -21.31 5.14
N VAL A 151 0.17 -20.08 4.68
CA VAL A 151 -0.72 -19.63 3.59
C VAL A 151 -0.43 -20.34 2.27
N LYS A 152 0.78 -20.83 2.05
CA LYS A 152 1.13 -21.63 0.86
C LYS A 152 0.44 -22.98 0.88
N ASP A 153 0.43 -23.65 2.03
CA ASP A 153 -0.24 -24.95 2.19
C ASP A 153 -1.75 -24.79 2.02
N PHE A 154 -2.33 -23.74 2.60
CA PHE A 154 -3.73 -23.40 2.41
C PHE A 154 -4.07 -23.18 0.92
N ILE A 155 -3.28 -22.34 0.22
CA ILE A 155 -3.49 -22.04 -1.20
C ILE A 155 -3.37 -23.31 -2.04
N ASN A 156 -2.37 -24.15 -1.81
CA ASN A 156 -2.18 -25.38 -2.56
C ASN A 156 -3.37 -26.32 -2.37
N LYS A 157 -3.74 -26.65 -1.13
CA LYS A 157 -4.87 -27.53 -0.85
C LYS A 157 -6.20 -26.99 -1.38
N LEU A 158 -6.43 -25.68 -1.27
CA LEU A 158 -7.64 -25.08 -1.84
C LEU A 158 -7.65 -25.20 -3.37
N THR A 159 -6.51 -24.92 -4.02
CA THR A 159 -6.38 -25.02 -5.49
C THR A 159 -6.63 -26.44 -5.99
N GLU A 160 -6.14 -27.46 -5.27
CA GLU A 160 -6.31 -28.87 -5.63
C GLU A 160 -7.77 -29.35 -5.51
N LYS A 161 -8.50 -28.81 -4.53
CA LYS A 161 -9.85 -29.28 -4.20
C LYS A 161 -10.99 -28.47 -4.78
N ILE A 162 -10.70 -27.32 -5.40
CA ILE A 162 -11.74 -26.54 -6.09
C ILE A 162 -12.32 -27.35 -7.23
N PRO A 163 -13.66 -27.51 -7.30
CA PRO A 163 -14.30 -28.29 -8.35
C PRO A 163 -14.01 -27.72 -9.74
N SER A 164 -13.85 -28.59 -10.72
CA SER A 164 -13.80 -28.19 -12.13
C SER A 164 -15.10 -27.42 -12.48
N GLY A 165 -14.94 -26.30 -13.18
CA GLY A 165 -16.08 -25.43 -13.55
C GLY A 165 -16.55 -24.50 -12.43
N PHE A 166 -15.80 -24.35 -11.34
CA PHE A 166 -16.08 -23.32 -10.34
C PHE A 166 -16.16 -21.94 -11.03
N SER A 167 -17.26 -21.24 -10.82
CA SER A 167 -17.48 -19.91 -11.35
C SER A 167 -18.22 -19.05 -10.35
N VAL A 168 -17.91 -17.78 -10.34
CA VAL A 168 -18.60 -16.77 -9.52
C VAL A 168 -19.44 -15.89 -10.43
N ASN A 169 -20.45 -15.26 -9.86
CA ASN A 169 -21.33 -14.34 -10.57
C ASN A 169 -20.52 -13.20 -11.22
N LYS A 170 -20.45 -13.16 -12.53
CA LYS A 170 -19.76 -12.14 -13.31
C LYS A 170 -20.23 -10.72 -12.99
N SER A 171 -21.52 -10.54 -12.66
CA SER A 171 -22.05 -9.21 -12.34
C SER A 171 -21.38 -8.57 -11.12
N TRP A 172 -20.89 -9.38 -10.18
CA TRP A 172 -20.12 -8.87 -9.04
C TRP A 172 -18.73 -8.33 -9.47
N GLN A 173 -18.03 -9.06 -10.31
CA GLN A 173 -16.73 -8.61 -10.83
C GLN A 173 -16.89 -7.34 -11.67
N GLU A 174 -17.87 -7.30 -12.54
CA GLU A 174 -18.20 -6.13 -13.37
C GLU A 174 -18.54 -4.92 -12.49
N TRP A 175 -19.35 -5.12 -11.45
CA TRP A 175 -19.68 -4.07 -10.49
C TRP A 175 -18.43 -3.49 -9.82
N CYS A 176 -17.49 -4.33 -9.39
CA CYS A 176 -16.23 -3.90 -8.79
C CYS A 176 -15.33 -3.15 -9.78
N LEU A 177 -15.20 -3.66 -11.03
CA LEU A 177 -14.43 -3.01 -12.09
C LEU A 177 -14.98 -1.62 -12.43
N LEU A 178 -16.29 -1.47 -12.49
CA LEU A 178 -16.92 -0.17 -12.71
C LEU A 178 -16.55 0.85 -11.62
N ARG A 179 -16.49 0.44 -10.34
CA ARG A 179 -16.07 1.31 -9.22
C ARG A 179 -14.59 1.63 -9.28
N LYS A 180 -13.75 0.64 -9.59
CA LYS A 180 -12.31 0.88 -9.84
C LYS A 180 -12.10 1.93 -10.93
N LYS A 181 -12.84 1.84 -12.03
CA LYS A 181 -12.76 2.78 -13.16
C LYS A 181 -13.33 4.16 -12.83
N LYS A 182 -14.48 4.21 -12.13
CA LYS A 182 -15.15 5.47 -11.78
C LYS A 182 -14.33 6.33 -10.81
N TYR A 183 -13.54 5.70 -9.94
CA TYR A 183 -12.80 6.39 -8.90
C TYR A 183 -11.28 6.18 -9.04
N PRO A 184 -10.65 6.75 -10.08
CA PRO A 184 -9.21 6.69 -10.25
C PRO A 184 -8.52 7.44 -9.11
N ILE A 185 -7.29 7.02 -8.79
CA ILE A 185 -6.46 7.71 -7.78
C ILE A 185 -5.80 8.95 -8.37
N VAL A 186 -5.25 8.83 -9.58
CA VAL A 186 -4.62 9.96 -10.26
C VAL A 186 -5.68 10.68 -11.07
N LEU A 187 -5.97 11.92 -10.70
CA LEU A 187 -7.00 12.76 -11.28
C LEU A 187 -6.40 13.70 -12.34
N ALA A 188 -7.26 14.30 -13.17
CA ALA A 188 -6.82 15.26 -14.18
C ALA A 188 -6.11 16.48 -13.56
N GLU A 189 -6.56 16.94 -12.39
CA GLU A 189 -5.93 18.03 -11.64
C GLU A 189 -4.49 17.73 -11.20
N HIS A 190 -4.14 16.46 -10.99
CA HIS A 190 -2.76 16.07 -10.67
C HIS A 190 -1.81 16.19 -11.88
N LYS A 191 -2.36 16.29 -13.09
CA LYS A 191 -1.61 16.34 -14.36
C LYS A 191 -1.54 17.74 -14.98
N VAL A 192 -2.06 18.74 -14.27
CA VAL A 192 -1.99 20.12 -14.73
C VAL A 192 -0.52 20.53 -14.89
N PRO A 193 -0.13 21.09 -16.06
CA PRO A 193 1.24 21.55 -16.30
C PRO A 193 1.70 22.57 -15.27
N ASN A 194 2.94 22.41 -14.79
CA ASN A 194 3.59 23.34 -13.90
C ASN A 194 5.09 23.45 -14.27
N GLU A 195 5.61 24.67 -14.31
CA GLU A 195 6.99 24.97 -14.76
C GLU A 195 8.05 24.86 -13.65
N HIS A 196 7.61 24.77 -12.37
CA HIS A 196 8.50 24.82 -11.22
C HIS A 196 8.40 23.62 -10.27
N SER A 197 7.45 22.71 -10.54
CA SER A 197 7.21 21.55 -9.68
C SER A 197 6.36 20.49 -10.37
N VAL A 198 6.24 19.32 -9.72
CA VAL A 198 5.38 18.24 -10.18
C VAL A 198 4.47 17.75 -9.05
N ASN A 199 3.27 17.32 -9.39
CA ASN A 199 2.39 16.69 -8.43
C ASN A 199 2.92 15.27 -8.12
N PRO A 200 3.02 14.85 -6.83
CA PRO A 200 3.56 13.54 -6.47
C PRO A 200 2.76 12.38 -7.03
N TYR A 201 1.45 12.51 -7.23
CA TYR A 201 0.62 11.48 -7.85
C TYR A 201 0.95 11.28 -9.33
N SER A 202 1.10 12.38 -10.07
CA SER A 202 1.50 12.36 -11.47
C SER A 202 2.92 11.79 -11.62
N PHE A 203 3.85 12.19 -10.75
CA PHE A 203 5.22 11.66 -10.74
C PHE A 203 5.24 10.14 -10.51
N VAL A 204 4.53 9.65 -9.49
CA VAL A 204 4.51 8.22 -9.18
C VAL A 204 3.85 7.40 -10.28
N GLU A 205 2.74 7.87 -10.85
CA GLU A 205 2.09 7.21 -11.99
C GLU A 205 3.08 7.11 -13.16
N GLN A 206 3.74 8.20 -13.50
CA GLN A 206 4.68 8.25 -14.62
C GLN A 206 5.90 7.37 -14.38
N LEU A 207 6.53 7.45 -13.21
CA LEU A 207 7.67 6.61 -12.83
C LEU A 207 7.31 5.12 -12.94
N THR A 208 6.21 4.72 -12.32
CA THR A 208 5.81 3.30 -12.28
C THR A 208 5.31 2.78 -13.63
N THR A 209 4.85 3.66 -14.53
CA THR A 209 4.55 3.31 -15.91
C THR A 209 5.83 3.03 -16.73
N ILE A 210 6.88 3.84 -16.53
CA ILE A 210 8.13 3.75 -17.31
C ILE A 210 9.04 2.62 -16.81
N MET A 211 9.05 2.35 -15.49
CA MET A 211 9.91 1.31 -14.89
C MET A 211 9.78 -0.05 -15.60
N ASP A 212 10.87 -0.80 -15.62
CA ASP A 212 10.90 -2.16 -16.14
C ASP A 212 9.98 -3.12 -15.39
N GLU A 213 9.61 -4.21 -16.04
CA GLU A 213 8.71 -5.23 -15.46
C GLU A 213 9.32 -5.97 -14.26
N ASN A 214 10.64 -5.97 -14.11
CA ASN A 214 11.36 -6.59 -13.00
C ASN A 214 11.94 -5.58 -12.01
N ALA A 215 11.53 -4.31 -12.08
CA ALA A 215 12.06 -3.27 -11.22
C ALA A 215 11.85 -3.56 -9.73
N ILE A 216 12.87 -3.26 -8.93
CA ILE A 216 12.81 -3.28 -7.47
C ILE A 216 12.74 -1.86 -6.96
N VAL A 217 11.72 -1.57 -6.18
CA VAL A 217 11.47 -0.26 -5.61
C VAL A 217 11.48 -0.35 -4.09
N VAL A 218 12.26 0.51 -3.46
CA VAL A 218 12.28 0.68 -2.01
C VAL A 218 11.78 2.08 -1.69
N ALA A 219 10.74 2.18 -0.89
CA ALA A 219 10.16 3.46 -0.51
C ALA A 219 10.33 3.75 0.98
N ALA A 220 10.62 5.03 1.27
CA ALA A 220 10.69 5.56 2.63
C ALA A 220 9.30 5.64 3.29
N ASN A 221 9.13 6.56 4.19
CA ASN A 221 7.88 6.87 4.89
C ASN A 221 7.16 8.10 4.28
N GLY A 222 6.08 8.50 4.91
CA GLY A 222 5.33 9.71 4.54
C GLY A 222 4.82 9.66 3.10
N SER A 223 4.95 10.74 2.37
CA SER A 223 4.45 10.87 1.00
C SER A 223 5.07 9.87 0.03
N ALA A 224 6.37 9.56 0.16
CA ALA A 224 7.06 8.59 -0.68
C ALA A 224 6.39 7.20 -0.61
N CYS A 225 6.01 6.78 0.58
CA CYS A 225 5.33 5.51 0.81
C CYS A 225 3.84 5.55 0.46
N VAL A 226 3.15 6.60 0.90
CA VAL A 226 1.69 6.68 0.79
C VAL A 226 1.26 6.92 -0.66
N VAL A 227 1.88 7.87 -1.34
CA VAL A 227 1.52 8.17 -2.74
C VAL A 227 1.89 6.99 -3.65
N LEU A 228 3.04 6.33 -3.40
CA LEU A 228 3.41 5.12 -4.13
C LEU A 228 2.38 3.99 -3.90
N PHE A 229 1.93 3.79 -2.65
CA PHE A 229 0.87 2.82 -2.36
C PHE A 229 -0.43 3.17 -3.07
N GLN A 230 -0.81 4.44 -3.14
CA GLN A 230 -2.08 4.86 -3.76
C GLN A 230 -2.00 4.84 -5.29
N ALA A 231 -1.02 5.51 -5.88
CA ALA A 231 -0.95 5.80 -7.32
C ALA A 231 -0.07 4.82 -8.11
N GLY A 232 0.81 4.07 -7.46
CA GLY A 232 1.77 3.20 -8.14
C GLY A 232 1.10 2.12 -8.99
N ILE A 233 1.54 1.97 -10.22
CA ILE A 233 1.14 0.90 -11.13
C ILE A 233 2.10 -0.27 -10.95
N VAL A 234 1.57 -1.44 -10.63
CA VAL A 234 2.35 -2.66 -10.42
C VAL A 234 2.31 -3.52 -11.68
N LYS A 235 3.46 -3.90 -12.20
CA LYS A 235 3.62 -4.91 -13.24
C LYS A 235 3.95 -6.27 -12.61
N SER A 236 3.81 -7.34 -13.35
CA SER A 236 3.81 -8.72 -12.80
C SER A 236 5.11 -9.12 -12.08
N GLY A 237 6.29 -8.73 -12.61
CA GLY A 237 7.60 -9.10 -12.07
C GLY A 237 8.13 -8.19 -10.96
N GLN A 238 7.52 -7.01 -10.77
CA GLN A 238 8.04 -5.97 -9.89
C GLN A 238 8.00 -6.36 -8.41
N ARG A 239 8.92 -5.76 -7.65
CA ARG A 239 9.03 -5.87 -6.20
C ARG A 239 9.01 -4.49 -5.55
N PHE A 240 8.07 -4.30 -4.61
CA PHE A 240 7.98 -3.08 -3.82
C PHE A 240 8.23 -3.38 -2.35
N ILE A 241 9.13 -2.64 -1.73
CA ILE A 241 9.58 -2.82 -0.35
C ILE A 241 9.25 -1.55 0.44
N TYR A 242 8.48 -1.70 1.51
CA TYR A 242 8.05 -0.62 2.38
C TYR A 242 8.32 -0.90 3.84
N ASN A 243 8.60 0.14 4.60
CA ASN A 243 8.53 0.12 6.06
C ASN A 243 7.24 0.81 6.55
N SER A 244 6.08 0.32 6.09
CA SER A 244 4.80 0.96 6.41
C SER A 244 4.33 0.75 7.85
N GLY A 245 4.85 -0.22 8.57
CA GLY A 245 4.51 -0.52 9.96
C GLY A 245 5.06 0.53 10.92
N CYS A 246 6.37 0.56 11.11
CA CYS A 246 7.04 1.55 11.94
C CYS A 246 7.17 2.91 11.24
N ALA A 247 7.19 2.92 9.91
CA ALA A 247 7.32 4.11 9.08
C ALA A 247 8.56 4.97 9.42
N SER A 248 9.68 4.31 9.73
CA SER A 248 10.93 4.96 10.15
C SER A 248 11.49 5.84 9.03
N MET A 249 11.83 7.09 9.37
CA MET A 249 12.62 7.94 8.50
C MET A 249 14.02 7.35 8.32
N GLY A 250 14.64 7.56 7.16
CA GLY A 250 15.98 7.04 6.83
C GLY A 250 16.00 5.58 6.32
N TYR A 251 14.91 4.83 6.40
CA TYR A 251 14.87 3.42 6.03
C TYR A 251 15.24 3.14 4.56
N ALA A 252 14.76 3.96 3.63
CA ALA A 252 14.82 3.62 2.20
C ALA A 252 16.24 3.51 1.66
N LEU A 253 17.14 4.39 2.06
CA LEU A 253 18.50 4.42 1.53
C LEU A 253 19.27 3.14 1.89
N PRO A 254 19.46 2.76 3.16
CA PRO A 254 20.14 1.51 3.53
C PRO A 254 19.41 0.26 3.02
N ALA A 255 18.07 0.26 2.98
CA ALA A 255 17.32 -0.87 2.43
C ALA A 255 17.51 -1.02 0.92
N SER A 256 17.68 0.09 0.18
CA SER A 256 18.01 0.05 -1.26
C SER A 256 19.42 -0.49 -1.51
N ILE A 257 20.37 -0.16 -0.65
CA ILE A 257 21.73 -0.72 -0.69
C ILE A 257 21.66 -2.24 -0.49
N GLY A 258 20.99 -2.68 0.57
CA GLY A 258 20.82 -4.13 0.84
C GLY A 258 20.12 -4.85 -0.32
N ALA A 259 19.08 -4.27 -0.89
CA ALA A 259 18.40 -4.83 -2.04
C ALA A 259 19.31 -4.91 -3.27
N SER A 260 20.06 -3.85 -3.57
CA SER A 260 20.98 -3.81 -4.72
C SER A 260 22.09 -4.85 -4.61
N VAL A 261 22.66 -5.02 -3.42
CA VAL A 261 23.67 -6.07 -3.15
C VAL A 261 23.09 -7.47 -3.30
N ALA A 262 21.85 -7.69 -2.79
CA ALA A 262 21.21 -9.01 -2.83
C ALA A 262 20.87 -9.51 -4.24
N VAL A 263 20.55 -8.59 -5.17
CA VAL A 263 20.11 -8.95 -6.52
C VAL A 263 21.09 -8.58 -7.62
N ASN A 264 22.12 -7.80 -7.30
CA ASN A 264 23.13 -7.30 -8.23
C ASN A 264 22.51 -6.61 -9.47
N GLN A 265 21.51 -5.77 -9.25
CA GLN A 265 20.82 -5.00 -10.31
C GLN A 265 20.41 -3.61 -9.83
N ASP A 266 19.90 -2.81 -10.74
CA ASP A 266 19.34 -1.49 -10.44
C ASP A 266 18.22 -1.56 -9.40
N VAL A 267 18.29 -0.68 -8.40
CA VAL A 267 17.23 -0.52 -7.39
C VAL A 267 16.78 0.94 -7.35
N ILE A 268 15.47 1.14 -7.38
CA ILE A 268 14.86 2.47 -7.29
C ILE A 268 14.57 2.76 -5.82
N CYS A 269 15.18 3.83 -5.30
CA CYS A 269 14.95 4.35 -3.96
C CYS A 269 14.06 5.60 -4.05
N ILE A 270 12.91 5.60 -3.39
CA ILE A 270 12.04 6.77 -3.30
C ILE A 270 12.02 7.24 -1.85
N THR A 271 12.52 8.46 -1.60
CA THR A 271 12.64 9.02 -0.25
C THR A 271 12.19 10.48 -0.20
N GLY A 272 11.90 11.02 0.98
CA GLY A 272 11.64 12.45 1.18
C GLY A 272 12.93 13.19 1.52
N ASP A 273 12.92 14.51 1.29
CA ASP A 273 14.02 15.44 1.60
C ASP A 273 14.48 15.38 3.07
N GLY A 274 13.54 15.28 4.01
CA GLY A 274 13.86 15.12 5.43
C GLY A 274 14.20 13.69 5.82
N SER A 275 13.60 12.68 5.14
CA SER A 275 13.84 11.27 5.47
C SER A 275 15.26 10.83 5.15
N ILE A 276 15.83 11.29 4.03
CA ILE A 276 17.19 10.92 3.62
C ILE A 276 18.25 11.42 4.60
N GLN A 277 17.98 12.54 5.32
CA GLN A 277 18.93 13.12 6.27
C GLN A 277 19.29 12.16 7.43
N MET A 278 18.40 11.22 7.74
CA MET A 278 18.62 10.29 8.88
C MET A 278 19.74 9.29 8.62
N ASN A 279 20.06 9.00 7.35
CA ASN A 279 21.09 8.05 6.94
C ASN A 279 21.86 8.55 5.71
N ILE A 280 22.07 9.86 5.60
CA ILE A 280 22.71 10.50 4.45
C ILE A 280 24.14 9.98 4.20
N GLN A 281 24.86 9.57 5.24
CA GLN A 281 26.18 8.98 5.19
C GLN A 281 26.24 7.68 4.36
N GLU A 282 25.11 6.99 4.18
CA GLU A 282 25.01 5.77 3.38
C GLU A 282 25.18 6.02 1.87
N LEU A 283 25.17 7.28 1.42
CA LEU A 283 25.59 7.65 0.07
C LEU A 283 27.07 7.26 -0.18
N GLN A 284 27.89 7.24 0.88
CA GLN A 284 29.26 6.76 0.79
C GLN A 284 29.34 5.26 0.49
N SER A 285 28.42 4.46 1.03
CA SER A 285 28.33 3.03 0.74
C SER A 285 27.98 2.79 -0.74
N ILE A 286 27.05 3.57 -1.30
CA ILE A 286 26.71 3.53 -2.75
C ILE A 286 27.93 3.89 -3.62
N LYS A 287 28.63 4.96 -3.27
CA LYS A 287 29.85 5.39 -3.97
C LYS A 287 30.95 4.33 -3.91
N HIS A 288 31.24 3.83 -2.70
CA HIS A 288 32.34 2.88 -2.47
C HIS A 288 32.13 1.57 -3.22
N HIS A 289 30.92 1.01 -3.14
CA HIS A 289 30.58 -0.25 -3.78
C HIS A 289 30.07 -0.10 -5.22
N LYS A 290 30.02 1.12 -5.77
CA LYS A 290 29.54 1.45 -7.12
C LYS A 290 28.14 0.87 -7.39
N LEU A 291 27.25 0.93 -6.38
CA LEU A 291 25.91 0.33 -6.48
C LEU A 291 25.02 1.14 -7.43
N PRO A 292 24.26 0.48 -8.31
CA PRO A 292 23.37 1.14 -9.26
C PRO A 292 22.03 1.53 -8.62
N VAL A 293 22.06 2.35 -7.57
CA VAL A 293 20.85 2.81 -6.87
C VAL A 293 20.36 4.13 -7.47
N LYS A 294 19.13 4.17 -7.95
CA LYS A 294 18.44 5.34 -8.51
C LYS A 294 17.63 6.02 -7.41
N ILE A 295 18.17 7.07 -6.80
CA ILE A 295 17.56 7.75 -5.66
C ILE A 295 16.70 8.90 -6.17
N PHE A 296 15.37 8.83 -5.96
CA PHE A 296 14.44 9.93 -6.17
C PHE A 296 14.13 10.59 -4.82
N ILE A 297 14.57 11.83 -4.63
CA ILE A 297 14.28 12.64 -3.45
C ILE A 297 13.06 13.50 -3.73
N LEU A 298 11.94 13.18 -3.08
CA LEU A 298 10.72 13.97 -3.12
C LEU A 298 10.91 15.21 -2.26
N ASN A 299 11.23 16.35 -2.89
CA ASN A 299 11.51 17.60 -2.21
C ASN A 299 10.27 18.47 -2.14
N ASN A 300 9.71 18.61 -0.94
CA ASN A 300 8.62 19.54 -0.62
C ASN A 300 9.04 20.61 0.40
N HIS A 301 10.34 20.76 0.62
CA HIS A 301 10.96 21.71 1.57
C HIS A 301 10.51 21.50 3.01
N GLY A 302 10.35 20.24 3.46
CA GLY A 302 10.04 19.99 4.86
C GLY A 302 9.30 18.68 5.13
N TYR A 303 8.70 18.64 6.31
CA TYR A 303 7.96 17.49 6.81
C TYR A 303 6.45 17.67 6.59
N SER A 304 5.97 17.38 5.39
CA SER A 304 4.57 17.61 5.01
C SER A 304 3.56 16.89 5.91
N SER A 305 3.87 15.71 6.44
CA SER A 305 2.99 14.99 7.38
C SER A 305 2.88 15.71 8.73
N MET A 306 3.97 16.33 9.23
CA MET A 306 3.96 17.15 10.43
C MET A 306 3.16 18.43 10.19
N LYS A 307 3.42 19.12 9.06
CA LYS A 307 2.69 20.32 8.65
C LYS A 307 1.18 20.05 8.58
N LEU A 308 0.78 18.91 8.00
CA LEU A 308 -0.63 18.51 7.95
C LEU A 308 -1.23 18.30 9.34
N THR A 309 -0.52 17.62 10.24
CA THR A 309 -0.97 17.40 11.63
C THR A 309 -1.12 18.75 12.37
N GLN A 310 -0.13 19.62 12.25
CA GLN A 310 -0.16 20.95 12.89
C GLN A 310 -1.24 21.84 12.29
N THR A 311 -1.52 21.71 11.00
CA THR A 311 -2.65 22.41 10.36
C THR A 311 -3.99 21.92 10.92
N THR A 312 -4.14 20.60 11.09
CA THR A 312 -5.44 20.00 11.45
C THR A 312 -5.77 20.16 12.93
N PHE A 313 -4.77 20.03 13.82
CA PHE A 313 -5.00 19.91 15.25
C PHE A 313 -4.42 21.05 16.09
N PHE A 314 -3.50 21.85 15.52
CA PHE A 314 -2.75 22.87 16.24
C PHE A 314 -2.86 24.27 15.62
N ASN A 315 -3.98 24.59 14.96
CA ASN A 315 -4.30 25.90 14.40
C ASN A 315 -3.17 26.50 13.53
N LYS A 316 -2.47 25.67 12.76
CA LYS A 316 -1.32 26.03 11.92
C LYS A 316 -0.13 26.61 12.71
N ASN A 317 0.02 26.29 13.98
CA ASN A 317 1.20 26.61 14.73
C ASN A 317 2.35 25.68 14.30
N PHE A 318 3.15 26.14 13.34
CA PHE A 318 4.19 25.35 12.69
C PHE A 318 5.50 25.38 13.48
N ILE A 319 5.95 24.20 13.95
CA ILE A 319 7.22 24.00 14.65
C ILE A 319 7.96 22.86 13.99
N GLY A 320 9.22 23.08 13.57
CA GLY A 320 10.11 22.04 13.05
C GLY A 320 9.62 21.30 11.79
N CYS A 321 8.82 21.94 10.92
CA CYS A 321 8.25 21.28 9.76
C CYS A 321 8.65 21.89 8.40
N GLY A 322 9.42 22.97 8.40
CA GLY A 322 9.94 23.64 7.20
C GLY A 322 10.83 24.81 7.57
N GLU A 323 11.35 25.52 6.57
CA GLU A 323 12.34 26.60 6.76
C GLU A 323 11.86 27.69 7.72
N ALA A 324 10.66 28.20 7.52
CA ALA A 324 10.07 29.21 8.40
C ALA A 324 9.85 28.74 9.86
N SER A 325 9.98 27.45 10.13
CA SER A 325 9.83 26.84 11.45
C SER A 325 11.10 26.12 11.95
N GLY A 326 12.27 26.52 11.41
CA GLY A 326 13.60 26.11 11.92
C GLY A 326 14.20 24.85 11.29
N ILE A 327 13.72 24.41 10.13
CA ILE A 327 14.25 23.22 9.41
C ILE A 327 14.70 23.62 8.00
N SER A 328 15.94 23.32 7.67
CA SER A 328 16.48 23.40 6.30
C SER A 328 17.20 22.12 5.94
N PHE A 329 17.39 21.90 4.63
CA PHE A 329 18.09 20.73 4.11
C PHE A 329 19.25 21.18 3.22
N PRO A 330 20.29 20.33 3.06
CA PRO A 330 21.41 20.63 2.18
C PRO A 330 20.96 20.71 0.72
N ASP A 331 21.76 21.41 -0.09
CA ASP A 331 21.64 21.42 -1.55
C ASP A 331 21.94 20.03 -2.10
N ASN A 332 20.97 19.40 -2.74
CA ASN A 332 21.08 18.05 -3.26
C ASN A 332 22.06 17.91 -4.44
N SER A 333 22.33 18.99 -5.19
CA SER A 333 23.33 18.98 -6.24
C SER A 333 24.75 18.90 -5.65
N LYS A 334 25.03 19.70 -4.63
CA LYS A 334 26.32 19.66 -3.90
C LYS A 334 26.49 18.34 -3.16
N LEU A 335 25.39 17.79 -2.64
CA LEU A 335 25.41 16.48 -2.02
C LEU A 335 25.78 15.38 -3.02
N ALA A 336 25.23 15.42 -4.22
CA ALA A 336 25.57 14.48 -5.28
C ALA A 336 27.05 14.60 -5.68
N ASP A 337 27.57 15.81 -5.81
CA ASP A 337 28.98 16.07 -6.12
C ASP A 337 29.92 15.52 -5.04
N LEU A 338 29.60 15.73 -3.75
CA LEU A 338 30.37 15.22 -2.61
C LEU A 338 30.55 13.70 -2.66
N TYR A 339 29.49 13.00 -3.02
CA TYR A 339 29.50 11.54 -3.11
C TYR A 339 29.79 11.02 -4.53
N ASN A 340 30.13 11.90 -5.48
CA ASN A 340 30.40 11.54 -6.88
C ASN A 340 29.27 10.71 -7.51
N LEU A 341 28.02 11.12 -7.26
CA LEU A 341 26.82 10.57 -7.86
C LEU A 341 26.34 11.47 -9.00
N LYS A 342 25.74 10.88 -10.02
CA LYS A 342 25.11 11.67 -11.09
C LYS A 342 23.87 12.38 -10.56
N TYR A 343 23.82 13.71 -10.74
CA TYR A 343 22.67 14.52 -10.35
C TYR A 343 21.71 14.75 -11.52
N PHE A 344 20.41 14.65 -11.23
CA PHE A 344 19.31 15.07 -12.09
C PHE A 344 18.27 15.84 -11.27
N LYS A 345 17.49 16.68 -11.96
CA LYS A 345 16.40 17.44 -11.33
C LYS A 345 15.14 17.37 -12.18
N ILE A 346 14.02 17.07 -11.53
CA ILE A 346 12.68 17.19 -12.09
C ILE A 346 12.00 18.37 -11.42
N ASP A 347 11.97 19.49 -12.10
CA ASP A 347 11.43 20.76 -11.61
C ASP A 347 10.19 21.21 -12.40
N SER A 348 9.78 20.49 -13.43
CA SER A 348 8.60 20.81 -14.21
C SER A 348 7.93 19.57 -14.77
N THR A 349 6.63 19.68 -15.03
CA THR A 349 5.83 18.60 -15.63
C THR A 349 6.35 18.26 -17.04
N ALA A 350 6.77 19.24 -17.82
CA ALA A 350 7.25 19.05 -19.19
C ALA A 350 8.52 18.17 -19.27
N LYS A 351 9.45 18.35 -18.32
CA LYS A 351 10.72 17.59 -18.28
C LYS A 351 10.60 16.23 -17.61
N MET A 352 9.55 15.98 -16.86
CA MET A 352 9.44 14.83 -15.96
C MET A 352 9.69 13.50 -16.65
N THR A 353 9.02 13.22 -17.76
CA THR A 353 9.14 11.94 -18.50
C THR A 353 10.56 11.70 -19.02
N GLU A 354 11.17 12.74 -19.59
CA GLU A 354 12.51 12.67 -20.16
C GLU A 354 13.55 12.40 -19.05
N VAL A 355 13.45 13.14 -17.96
CA VAL A 355 14.40 13.00 -16.84
C VAL A 355 14.25 11.64 -16.16
N ILE A 356 13.02 11.14 -15.95
CA ILE A 356 12.81 9.78 -15.43
C ILE A 356 13.53 8.74 -16.30
N LYS A 357 13.37 8.82 -17.63
CA LYS A 357 14.03 7.89 -18.55
C LYS A 357 15.55 7.99 -18.45
N LYS A 358 16.12 9.21 -18.39
CA LYS A 358 17.58 9.43 -18.22
C LYS A 358 18.10 8.84 -16.90
N VAL A 359 17.35 9.00 -15.81
CA VAL A 359 17.71 8.43 -14.49
C VAL A 359 17.72 6.91 -14.55
N LEU A 360 16.68 6.31 -15.11
CA LEU A 360 16.53 4.85 -15.16
C LEU A 360 17.54 4.19 -16.10
N SER A 361 17.95 4.87 -17.17
CA SER A 361 18.92 4.35 -18.14
C SER A 361 20.39 4.63 -17.77
N TYR A 362 20.65 5.46 -16.76
CA TYR A 362 22.03 5.80 -16.37
C TYR A 362 22.72 4.60 -15.70
N SER A 363 23.95 4.30 -16.13
CA SER A 363 24.74 3.26 -15.47
C SER A 363 25.38 3.79 -14.18
N GLY A 364 24.99 3.23 -13.02
CA GLY A 364 25.54 3.58 -11.71
C GLY A 364 24.57 4.31 -10.79
N GLY A 365 25.11 4.84 -9.69
CA GLY A 365 24.34 5.57 -8.67
C GLY A 365 23.87 6.95 -9.14
N VAL A 366 22.63 7.27 -8.86
CA VAL A 366 21.99 8.55 -9.25
C VAL A 366 21.28 9.16 -8.07
N LEU A 367 21.38 10.49 -7.95
CA LEU A 367 20.55 11.30 -7.10
C LEU A 367 19.66 12.19 -7.98
N CYS A 368 18.38 11.97 -7.98
CA CYS A 368 17.38 12.75 -8.71
C CYS A 368 16.48 13.51 -7.73
N GLU A 369 16.58 14.83 -7.75
CA GLU A 369 15.71 15.69 -6.97
C GLU A 369 14.40 15.92 -7.72
N VAL A 370 13.28 15.66 -7.06
CA VAL A 370 11.93 15.86 -7.59
C VAL A 370 11.25 16.98 -6.82
N MET A 371 11.14 18.15 -7.44
CA MET A 371 10.50 19.31 -6.84
C MET A 371 8.99 19.11 -6.80
N LEU A 372 8.43 18.95 -5.61
CA LEU A 372 7.00 18.73 -5.45
C LEU A 372 6.20 20.04 -5.38
N THR A 373 5.00 20.00 -5.94
CA THR A 373 4.01 21.04 -5.74
C THR A 373 3.77 21.27 -4.24
N LYS A 374 3.77 22.51 -3.81
CA LYS A 374 3.42 22.85 -2.43
C LYS A 374 1.93 22.55 -2.18
N ASP A 375 1.63 22.13 -0.97
CA ASP A 375 0.25 21.96 -0.47
C ASP A 375 -0.60 20.90 -1.22
N TYR A 376 0.04 19.89 -1.83
CA TYR A 376 -0.71 18.73 -2.35
C TYR A 376 -1.43 17.98 -1.23
N VAL A 377 -2.59 17.47 -1.53
CA VAL A 377 -3.42 16.72 -0.57
C VAL A 377 -3.26 15.23 -0.80
N ILE A 378 -2.97 14.48 0.28
CA ILE A 378 -3.04 13.01 0.23
C ILE A 378 -4.51 12.60 0.26
N ALA A 379 -4.98 12.03 -0.85
CA ALA A 379 -6.36 11.58 -1.04
C ALA A 379 -6.42 10.40 -2.03
N PRO A 380 -7.41 9.50 -1.92
CA PRO A 380 -8.41 9.46 -0.85
C PRO A 380 -7.81 8.97 0.48
N LYS A 381 -8.39 9.41 1.59
CA LYS A 381 -7.96 8.96 2.93
C LYS A 381 -9.12 8.89 3.91
N LEU A 382 -9.03 7.99 4.87
CA LEU A 382 -9.96 7.98 5.99
C LEU A 382 -9.73 9.20 6.89
N THR A 383 -10.82 9.75 7.40
CA THR A 383 -10.81 10.82 8.40
C THR A 383 -11.63 10.42 9.61
N SER A 384 -11.39 11.13 10.72
CA SER A 384 -12.24 11.07 11.90
C SER A 384 -13.09 12.32 11.96
N GLU A 385 -14.27 12.19 12.51
CA GLU A 385 -15.14 13.31 12.87
C GLU A 385 -15.13 13.52 14.38
N ARG A 386 -15.27 14.78 14.80
CA ARG A 386 -15.42 15.11 16.20
C ARG A 386 -16.91 15.04 16.56
N ARG A 387 -17.27 14.22 17.52
CA ARG A 387 -18.62 14.11 18.04
C ARG A 387 -18.96 15.29 18.96
N PRO A 388 -20.25 15.55 19.25
CA PRO A 388 -20.66 16.61 20.16
C PRO A 388 -20.05 16.52 21.57
N ASP A 389 -19.74 15.30 22.03
CA ASP A 389 -19.05 15.06 23.31
C ASP A 389 -17.53 15.29 23.26
N GLY A 390 -17.00 15.75 22.13
CA GLY A 390 -15.57 16.01 21.91
C GLY A 390 -14.76 14.77 21.52
N SER A 391 -15.32 13.56 21.57
CA SER A 391 -14.64 12.33 21.16
C SER A 391 -14.44 12.28 19.64
N LEU A 392 -13.40 11.55 19.21
CA LEU A 392 -13.11 11.33 17.79
C LEU A 392 -13.67 9.96 17.36
N ALA A 393 -14.44 9.94 16.29
CA ALA A 393 -14.93 8.72 15.66
C ALA A 393 -14.38 8.56 14.25
N ALA A 394 -13.77 7.42 13.97
CA ALA A 394 -13.33 7.11 12.61
C ALA A 394 -14.54 6.80 11.73
N LYS A 395 -14.61 7.43 10.56
CA LYS A 395 -15.61 7.09 9.54
C LYS A 395 -15.43 5.65 9.04
N PRO A 396 -16.47 5.02 8.46
CA PRO A 396 -16.30 3.72 7.83
C PRO A 396 -15.44 3.82 6.56
N LEU A 397 -14.82 2.70 6.15
CA LEU A 397 -13.85 2.69 5.04
C LEU A 397 -14.43 3.10 3.68
N GLU A 398 -15.73 3.01 3.48
CA GLU A 398 -16.38 3.50 2.27
C GLU A 398 -16.47 5.02 2.20
N ASP A 399 -16.40 5.73 3.33
CA ASP A 399 -16.58 7.19 3.41
C ASP A 399 -15.23 7.92 3.55
N LEU A 400 -14.44 7.89 2.48
CA LEU A 400 -13.12 8.53 2.42
C LEU A 400 -13.22 10.01 2.06
N PHE A 401 -12.29 10.82 2.60
CA PHE A 401 -12.06 12.20 2.15
C PHE A 401 -11.27 12.22 0.81
N PRO A 402 -11.62 13.16 -0.11
CA PRO A 402 -12.75 14.08 -0.14
C PRO A 402 -14.08 13.34 -0.14
N PHE A 403 -15.06 13.82 0.63
CA PHE A 403 -16.34 13.10 0.74
C PHE A 403 -17.12 13.14 -0.56
N LEU A 404 -17.68 12.01 -0.96
CA LEU A 404 -18.65 11.96 -2.04
C LEU A 404 -19.97 12.59 -1.60
N ASP A 405 -20.74 13.05 -2.57
CA ASP A 405 -22.15 13.31 -2.33
C ASP A 405 -22.82 12.12 -1.64
N ARG A 406 -23.79 12.38 -0.75
CA ARG A 406 -24.39 11.31 0.05
C ARG A 406 -25.17 10.32 -0.79
N ASP A 407 -25.88 10.80 -1.81
CA ASP A 407 -26.62 9.91 -2.71
C ASP A 407 -25.66 9.08 -3.57
N GLU A 408 -24.56 9.70 -4.01
CA GLU A 408 -23.50 8.98 -4.71
C GLU A 408 -22.87 7.91 -3.80
N LEU A 409 -22.54 8.23 -2.56
CA LEU A 409 -22.02 7.25 -1.61
C LEU A 409 -22.99 6.09 -1.42
N LEU A 410 -24.28 6.39 -1.19
CA LEU A 410 -25.33 5.38 -0.98
C LEU A 410 -25.55 4.52 -2.22
N SER A 411 -25.46 5.08 -3.42
CA SER A 411 -25.57 4.33 -4.69
C SER A 411 -24.45 3.30 -4.89
N ASN A 412 -23.33 3.49 -4.20
CA ASN A 412 -22.20 2.55 -4.19
C ASN A 412 -22.29 1.51 -3.05
N MET A 413 -23.39 1.47 -2.29
CA MET A 413 -23.59 0.50 -1.22
C MET A 413 -24.72 -0.44 -1.57
N ILE A 414 -24.38 -1.70 -1.92
CA ILE A 414 -25.36 -2.78 -2.15
C ILE A 414 -26.01 -3.18 -0.82
N VAL A 415 -25.20 -3.12 0.25
CA VAL A 415 -25.62 -3.54 1.57
C VAL A 415 -25.99 -2.32 2.40
N LYS A 416 -27.29 -2.17 2.69
CA LYS A 416 -27.79 -1.10 3.56
C LYS A 416 -27.35 -1.36 5.01
N ASN A 417 -27.06 -0.31 5.76
CA ASN A 417 -26.77 -0.41 7.20
C ASN A 417 -27.95 -1.08 7.94
N LYS A 418 -27.67 -2.12 8.71
CA LYS A 418 -28.62 -2.69 9.67
C LYS A 418 -28.77 -1.71 10.84
N GLY A 419 -29.67 -0.77 10.75
CA GLY A 419 -29.94 0.23 11.76
C GLY A 419 -30.09 1.61 11.12
N GLY A 420 -31.29 1.97 10.75
CA GLY A 420 -31.66 3.20 10.07
C GLY A 420 -31.41 4.48 10.90
N LYS A 421 -30.15 4.79 11.18
CA LYS A 421 -29.70 6.13 11.53
C LYS A 421 -28.73 6.55 10.45
N ASN A 422 -29.14 7.55 9.68
CA ASN A 422 -28.28 8.26 8.73
C ASN A 422 -27.00 8.68 9.47
N VAL A 423 -25.85 8.27 8.92
CA VAL A 423 -24.52 8.77 9.30
C VAL A 423 -24.23 10.01 8.48
#